data_97efc6068df42dd7953104e73b825f22
#
_entry.id   97efc6068df42dd7953104e73b825f22
#
_cell.length_a   1.000
_cell.length_b   1.000
_cell.length_c   1.000
_cell.angle_alpha   90.00
_cell.angle_beta   90.00
_cell.angle_gamma   90.00
#
_symmetry.space_group_name_H-M   'P 1'
#
loop_
_entity.id
_entity.type
_entity.pdbx_description
1 polymer ?
#
loop_
_entity_poly.entity_id
_entity_poly.type
_entity_poly.pdbx_seq_one_letter_code
_entity_poly.pdbx_strand_id
1 'polypeptide(L)'
;MNTLVLEPSRAVQAPTKTALSALRKILRKTELNSKALMRETGLTPSQLIFMQLLDDGLEHTAGSVAARMGITQATTTALIHKLEALNMVARRKGQTDRRQVWLSLTERGRKILEIAPDGAHAQFHDAFSSLEEWEQLMLIAALERVASMLDAEDDAAAVLASDPG
;
A
#
# COMPACT_ATOMS: atom_id res chain seq x y z
N MET A 1 -37.28 38.57 10.26
CA MET A 1 -35.96 38.43 9.63
C MET A 1 -35.81 36.97 9.26
N ASN A 2 -35.97 36.67 7.98
CA ASN A 2 -36.00 35.30 7.45
C ASN A 2 -34.58 34.94 6.98
N THR A 3 -33.86 34.12 7.75
CA THR A 3 -32.53 33.68 7.39
C THR A 3 -32.71 32.59 6.31
N LEU A 4 -32.48 32.97 5.08
CA LEU A 4 -32.37 32.04 3.94
C LEU A 4 -31.11 31.14 4.16
N VAL A 5 -31.34 29.95 4.68
CA VAL A 5 -30.35 28.86 4.62
C VAL A 5 -30.28 28.44 3.16
N LEU A 6 -29.21 28.86 2.47
CA LEU A 6 -28.91 28.40 1.13
C LEU A 6 -28.54 26.91 1.21
N GLU A 7 -29.48 26.04 0.86
CA GLU A 7 -29.21 24.63 0.61
C GLU A 7 -28.12 24.51 -0.50
N PRO A 8 -27.06 23.68 -0.33
CA PRO A 8 -26.06 23.50 -1.37
C PRO A 8 -26.74 22.91 -2.61
N SER A 9 -26.66 23.67 -3.70
CA SER A 9 -27.31 23.38 -4.99
C SER A 9 -27.05 21.91 -5.42
N ARG A 10 -28.10 21.24 -5.88
CA ARG A 10 -28.07 19.87 -6.47
C ARG A 10 -26.95 19.65 -7.52
N ALA A 11 -26.51 20.71 -8.19
CA ALA A 11 -25.43 20.70 -9.18
C ALA A 11 -24.06 20.41 -8.54
N VAL A 12 -23.80 20.79 -7.28
CA VAL A 12 -22.53 20.56 -6.58
C VAL A 12 -22.40 19.11 -6.07
N GLN A 13 -23.51 18.39 -5.94
CA GLN A 13 -23.49 17.00 -5.45
C GLN A 13 -23.11 15.95 -6.52
N ALA A 14 -23.21 16.27 -7.80
CA ALA A 14 -22.94 15.33 -8.87
C ALA A 14 -21.45 14.89 -8.98
N PRO A 15 -20.46 15.82 -8.96
CA PRO A 15 -19.04 15.45 -8.98
C PRO A 15 -18.62 14.62 -7.77
N THR A 16 -19.09 14.96 -6.56
CA THR A 16 -18.80 14.20 -5.33
C THR A 16 -19.33 12.78 -5.41
N LYS A 17 -20.55 12.58 -5.90
CA LYS A 17 -21.13 11.23 -6.08
C LYS A 17 -20.32 10.41 -7.08
N THR A 18 -19.88 11.02 -8.16
CA THR A 18 -19.06 10.36 -9.19
C THR A 18 -17.70 9.94 -8.61
N ALA A 19 -17.02 10.83 -7.90
CA ALA A 19 -15.75 10.56 -7.24
C ALA A 19 -15.87 9.43 -6.21
N LEU A 20 -16.88 9.48 -5.33
CA LEU A 20 -17.15 8.42 -4.35
C LEU A 20 -17.49 7.09 -5.03
N SER A 21 -18.18 7.10 -6.16
CA SER A 21 -18.47 5.88 -6.91
C SER A 21 -17.19 5.26 -7.47
N ALA A 22 -16.28 6.06 -8.01
CA ALA A 22 -14.98 5.60 -8.48
C ALA A 22 -14.13 5.03 -7.33
N LEU A 23 -14.05 5.74 -6.20
CA LEU A 23 -13.34 5.27 -5.01
C LEU A 23 -13.88 3.94 -4.49
N ARG A 24 -15.21 3.79 -4.39
CA ARG A 24 -15.84 2.52 -3.98
C ARG A 24 -15.51 1.36 -4.93
N LYS A 25 -15.41 1.61 -6.24
CA LYS A 25 -15.01 0.58 -7.21
C LYS A 25 -13.57 0.13 -6.97
N ILE A 26 -12.66 1.06 -6.71
CA ILE A 26 -11.25 0.76 -6.38
C ILE A 26 -11.18 -0.08 -5.11
N LEU A 27 -11.79 0.39 -4.01
CA LEU A 27 -11.80 -0.31 -2.73
C LEU A 27 -12.36 -1.73 -2.83
N ARG A 28 -13.50 -1.89 -3.53
CA ARG A 28 -14.10 -3.21 -3.76
C ARG A 28 -13.17 -4.15 -4.54
N LYS A 29 -12.50 -3.65 -5.58
CA LYS A 29 -11.56 -4.45 -6.37
C LYS A 29 -10.36 -4.88 -5.51
N THR A 30 -9.82 -3.97 -4.72
CA THR A 30 -8.71 -4.23 -3.79
C THR A 30 -9.10 -5.28 -2.75
N GLU A 31 -10.31 -5.19 -2.19
CA GLU A 31 -10.80 -6.17 -1.21
C GLU A 31 -10.94 -7.58 -1.80
N LEU A 32 -11.49 -7.70 -3.00
CA LEU A 32 -11.64 -8.98 -3.70
C LEU A 32 -10.26 -9.61 -3.99
N ASN A 33 -9.31 -8.82 -4.45
CA ASN A 33 -7.95 -9.28 -4.72
C ASN A 33 -7.24 -9.72 -3.43
N SER A 34 -7.41 -8.95 -2.34
CA SER A 34 -6.84 -9.32 -1.03
C SER A 34 -7.39 -10.65 -0.50
N LYS A 35 -8.69 -10.91 -0.69
CA LYS A 35 -9.32 -12.19 -0.30
C LYS A 35 -8.81 -13.35 -1.16
N ALA A 36 -8.64 -13.15 -2.46
CA ALA A 36 -8.08 -14.16 -3.35
C ALA A 36 -6.63 -14.48 -2.97
N LEU A 37 -5.78 -13.48 -2.81
CA LEU A 37 -4.39 -13.62 -2.39
C LEU A 37 -4.28 -14.39 -1.07
N MET A 38 -5.05 -13.98 -0.04
CA MET A 38 -5.04 -14.65 1.26
C MET A 38 -5.45 -16.12 1.16
N ARG A 39 -6.46 -16.44 0.34
CA ARG A 39 -6.92 -17.82 0.13
C ARG A 39 -5.88 -18.69 -0.56
N GLU A 40 -5.16 -18.15 -1.53
CA GLU A 40 -4.23 -18.90 -2.38
C GLU A 40 -2.84 -19.02 -1.77
N THR A 41 -2.38 -17.99 -1.07
CA THR A 41 -1.01 -17.92 -0.55
C THR A 41 -0.89 -17.79 0.95
N GLY A 42 -1.96 -17.42 1.65
CA GLY A 42 -1.92 -17.03 3.06
C GLY A 42 -1.28 -15.66 3.32
N LEU A 43 -1.03 -14.87 2.27
CA LEU A 43 -0.39 -13.54 2.36
C LEU A 43 -1.42 -12.40 2.32
N THR A 44 -1.09 -11.33 3.03
CA THR A 44 -1.72 -10.02 2.82
C THR A 44 -1.05 -9.28 1.66
N PRO A 45 -1.71 -8.29 1.04
CA PRO A 45 -1.10 -7.47 -0.01
C PRO A 45 0.22 -6.83 0.40
N SER A 46 0.32 -6.28 1.61
CA SER A 46 1.57 -5.68 2.10
C SER A 46 2.70 -6.70 2.26
N GLN A 47 2.39 -7.95 2.64
CA GLN A 47 3.37 -9.02 2.70
C GLN A 47 3.84 -9.44 1.30
N LEU A 48 2.92 -9.51 0.32
CA LEU A 48 3.28 -9.80 -1.06
C LEU A 48 4.21 -8.73 -1.63
N ILE A 49 3.85 -7.44 -1.50
CA ILE A 49 4.67 -6.32 -1.97
C ILE A 49 6.05 -6.35 -1.32
N PHE A 50 6.12 -6.61 0.00
CA PHE A 50 7.38 -6.75 0.72
C PHE A 50 8.27 -7.83 0.09
N MET A 51 7.70 -9.01 -0.19
CA MET A 51 8.42 -10.12 -0.79
C MET A 51 8.85 -9.82 -2.24
N GLN A 52 8.01 -9.18 -3.03
CA GLN A 52 8.34 -8.74 -4.40
C GLN A 52 9.52 -7.76 -4.42
N LEU A 53 9.61 -6.85 -3.44
CA LEU A 53 10.75 -5.94 -3.30
C LEU A 53 12.06 -6.67 -3.00
N LEU A 54 12.01 -7.83 -2.34
CA LEU A 54 13.20 -8.63 -2.06
C LEU A 54 13.63 -9.53 -3.24
N ASP A 55 12.79 -9.65 -4.26
CA ASP A 55 13.04 -10.51 -5.43
C ASP A 55 13.64 -9.75 -6.62
N ASP A 56 14.00 -8.48 -6.44
CA ASP A 56 14.59 -7.64 -7.50
C ASP A 56 16.09 -7.89 -7.75
N GLY A 57 16.67 -8.88 -7.07
CA GLY A 57 18.08 -9.27 -7.20
C GLY A 57 19.06 -8.36 -6.45
N LEU A 58 18.58 -7.39 -5.69
CA LEU A 58 19.39 -6.48 -4.88
C LEU A 58 19.45 -6.93 -3.41
N GLU A 59 20.41 -6.38 -2.67
CA GLU A 59 20.49 -6.58 -1.22
C GLU A 59 19.65 -5.51 -0.50
N HIS A 60 18.77 -5.95 0.38
CA HIS A 60 17.85 -5.08 1.12
C HIS A 60 18.05 -5.15 2.62
N THR A 61 18.04 -3.99 3.27
CA THR A 61 17.91 -3.86 4.71
C THR A 61 16.47 -3.52 5.08
N ALA A 62 16.11 -3.68 6.37
CA ALA A 62 14.79 -3.26 6.84
C ALA A 62 14.51 -1.77 6.55
N GLY A 63 15.54 -0.91 6.69
CA GLY A 63 15.42 0.52 6.39
C GLY A 63 15.18 0.82 4.91
N SER A 64 15.88 0.11 3.99
CA SER A 64 15.68 0.33 2.56
C SER A 64 14.28 -0.12 2.11
N VAL A 65 13.76 -1.22 2.65
CA VAL A 65 12.40 -1.68 2.34
C VAL A 65 11.35 -0.73 2.92
N ALA A 66 11.54 -0.24 4.16
CA ALA A 66 10.65 0.75 4.76
C ALA A 66 10.51 2.00 3.88
N ALA A 67 11.63 2.54 3.42
CA ALA A 67 11.67 3.71 2.53
C ALA A 67 10.95 3.44 1.18
N ARG A 68 11.19 2.30 0.56
CA ARG A 68 10.56 1.93 -0.72
C ARG A 68 9.05 1.69 -0.60
N MET A 69 8.60 1.15 0.53
CA MET A 69 7.17 0.94 0.79
C MET A 69 6.45 2.18 1.33
N GLY A 70 7.18 3.23 1.74
CA GLY A 70 6.59 4.41 2.38
C GLY A 70 5.96 4.12 3.74
N ILE A 71 6.50 3.14 4.49
CA ILE A 71 5.96 2.72 5.79
C ILE A 71 6.97 2.93 6.93
N THR A 72 6.48 2.94 8.16
CA THR A 72 7.33 3.13 9.34
C THR A 72 8.23 1.93 9.61
N GLN A 73 9.35 2.15 10.31
CA GLN A 73 10.25 1.08 10.77
C GLN A 73 9.52 0.05 11.65
N ALA A 74 8.58 0.49 12.49
CA ALA A 74 7.80 -0.39 13.35
C ALA A 74 6.94 -1.34 12.51
N THR A 75 6.24 -0.83 11.50
CA THR A 75 5.44 -1.62 10.56
C THR A 75 6.31 -2.60 9.77
N THR A 76 7.47 -2.14 9.29
CA THR A 76 8.44 -2.99 8.58
C THR A 76 8.93 -4.14 9.46
N THR A 77 9.28 -3.86 10.70
CA THR A 77 9.71 -4.88 11.67
C THR A 77 8.62 -5.92 11.92
N ALA A 78 7.37 -5.48 12.07
CA ALA A 78 6.23 -6.40 12.25
C ALA A 78 6.00 -7.28 11.01
N LEU A 79 6.14 -6.73 9.79
CA LEU A 79 6.05 -7.51 8.55
C LEU A 79 7.16 -8.56 8.46
N ILE A 80 8.41 -8.17 8.77
CA ILE A 80 9.55 -9.10 8.76
C ILE A 80 9.30 -10.26 9.73
N HIS A 81 8.91 -9.98 10.99
CA HIS A 81 8.62 -11.03 11.95
C HIS A 81 7.53 -12.01 11.48
N LYS A 82 6.46 -11.49 10.88
CA LYS A 82 5.39 -12.34 10.33
C LYS A 82 5.90 -13.21 9.17
N LEU A 83 6.69 -12.65 8.26
CA LEU A 83 7.23 -13.38 7.11
C LEU A 83 8.31 -14.39 7.51
N GLU A 84 9.13 -14.10 8.53
CA GLU A 84 10.06 -15.06 9.14
C GLU A 84 9.31 -16.22 9.79
N ALA A 85 8.24 -15.93 10.56
CA ALA A 85 7.40 -16.96 11.18
C ALA A 85 6.74 -17.89 10.14
N LEU A 86 6.43 -17.37 8.95
CA LEU A 86 5.93 -18.15 7.82
C LEU A 86 7.05 -18.85 7.02
N ASN A 87 8.32 -18.64 7.40
CA ASN A 87 9.50 -19.13 6.69
C ASN A 87 9.55 -18.67 5.22
N MET A 88 9.16 -17.42 4.95
CA MET A 88 9.17 -16.83 3.61
C MET A 88 10.34 -15.86 3.40
N VAL A 89 10.81 -15.23 4.49
CA VAL A 89 11.93 -14.31 4.53
C VAL A 89 12.94 -14.77 5.58
N ALA A 90 14.21 -14.55 5.32
CA ALA A 90 15.30 -14.84 6.25
C ALA A 90 16.19 -13.61 6.42
N ARG A 91 16.79 -13.47 7.62
CA ARG A 91 17.82 -12.46 7.91
C ARG A 91 19.21 -13.07 7.75
N ARG A 92 20.08 -12.34 7.10
CA ARG A 92 21.48 -12.67 6.95
C ARG A 92 22.34 -11.54 7.49
N LYS A 93 23.30 -11.86 8.35
CA LYS A 93 24.29 -10.86 8.82
C LYS A 93 25.23 -10.52 7.67
N GLY A 94 25.62 -9.27 7.55
CA GLY A 94 26.61 -8.81 6.58
C GLY A 94 27.94 -9.50 6.80
N GLN A 95 28.65 -9.83 5.71
CA GLN A 95 29.97 -10.46 5.79
C GLN A 95 31.05 -9.43 6.15
N THR A 96 30.96 -8.22 5.61
CA THR A 96 31.92 -7.14 5.80
C THR A 96 31.58 -6.30 7.05
N ASP A 97 30.31 -6.01 7.28
CA ASP A 97 29.82 -5.33 8.49
C ASP A 97 28.74 -6.19 9.15
N ARG A 98 29.09 -6.78 10.28
CA ARG A 98 28.19 -7.62 11.09
C ARG A 98 27.02 -6.86 11.71
N ARG A 99 27.03 -5.52 11.67
CA ARG A 99 25.92 -4.68 12.14
C ARG A 99 24.82 -4.57 11.10
N GLN A 100 25.14 -4.80 9.83
CA GLN A 100 24.15 -4.82 8.76
C GLN A 100 23.42 -6.16 8.77
N VAL A 101 22.10 -6.08 8.69
CA VAL A 101 21.22 -7.23 8.56
C VAL A 101 20.51 -7.13 7.20
N TRP A 102 20.83 -8.09 6.36
CA TRP A 102 20.25 -8.23 5.03
C TRP A 102 19.03 -9.12 5.08
N LEU A 103 18.05 -8.80 4.27
CA LEU A 103 16.83 -9.57 4.08
C LEU A 103 16.90 -10.31 2.75
N SER A 104 16.44 -11.54 2.73
CA SER A 104 16.35 -12.34 1.51
C SER A 104 15.13 -13.24 1.55
N LEU A 105 14.62 -13.59 0.38
CA LEU A 105 13.59 -14.62 0.27
C LEU A 105 14.19 -15.99 0.57
N THR A 106 13.43 -16.82 1.25
CA THR A 106 13.72 -18.26 1.34
C THR A 106 13.27 -18.97 0.06
N GLU A 107 13.65 -20.24 -0.12
CA GLU A 107 13.12 -21.08 -1.20
C GLU A 107 11.59 -21.17 -1.19
N ARG A 108 11.00 -21.27 0.01
CA ARG A 108 9.54 -21.25 0.19
C ARG A 108 8.97 -19.90 -0.24
N GLY A 109 9.62 -18.80 0.12
CA GLY A 109 9.19 -17.46 -0.27
C GLY A 109 9.13 -17.30 -1.78
N ARG A 110 10.15 -17.75 -2.51
CA ARG A 110 10.17 -17.69 -3.99
C ARG A 110 9.04 -18.51 -4.60
N LYS A 111 8.86 -19.75 -4.15
CA LYS A 111 7.74 -20.59 -4.63
C LYS A 111 6.36 -19.97 -4.40
N ILE A 112 6.17 -19.28 -3.29
CA ILE A 112 4.91 -18.58 -3.02
C ILE A 112 4.75 -17.39 -3.95
N LEU A 113 5.81 -16.64 -4.27
CA LEU A 113 5.74 -15.55 -5.25
C LEU A 113 5.37 -16.04 -6.65
N GLU A 114 5.89 -17.20 -7.07
CA GLU A 114 5.58 -17.79 -8.38
C GLU A 114 4.10 -18.13 -8.56
N ILE A 115 3.42 -18.55 -7.48
CA ILE A 115 1.99 -18.91 -7.52
C ILE A 115 1.08 -17.78 -7.07
N ALA A 116 1.63 -16.71 -6.48
CA ALA A 116 0.82 -15.58 -6.03
C ALA A 116 0.12 -14.96 -7.24
N PRO A 117 -1.22 -14.80 -7.18
CA PRO A 117 -1.91 -14.14 -8.26
C PRO A 117 -1.34 -12.73 -8.38
N ASP A 118 -0.89 -12.38 -9.56
CA ASP A 118 -0.35 -11.05 -9.91
C ASP A 118 -1.43 -9.95 -9.83
N GLY A 119 -2.45 -10.20 -9.15
CA GLY A 119 -3.56 -9.38 -8.70
C GLY A 119 -3.74 -8.03 -9.41
N ALA A 120 -4.34 -7.08 -8.71
CA ALA A 120 -4.56 -5.72 -9.19
C ALA A 120 -3.25 -4.97 -9.53
N HIS A 121 -2.11 -5.35 -8.94
CA HIS A 121 -0.84 -4.63 -9.16
C HIS A 121 -0.26 -4.87 -10.55
N ALA A 122 -0.20 -6.10 -11.05
CA ALA A 122 0.28 -6.37 -12.41
C ALA A 122 -0.65 -5.77 -13.46
N GLN A 123 -1.98 -5.98 -13.32
CA GLN A 123 -2.96 -5.37 -14.22
C GLN A 123 -2.88 -3.83 -14.20
N PHE A 124 -2.69 -3.22 -13.03
CA PHE A 124 -2.50 -1.79 -12.92
C PHE A 124 -1.19 -1.35 -13.54
N HIS A 125 -0.08 -2.05 -13.27
CA HIS A 125 1.23 -1.74 -13.83
C HIS A 125 1.22 -1.75 -15.35
N ASP A 126 0.69 -2.80 -15.97
CA ASP A 126 0.65 -2.93 -17.42
C ASP A 126 -0.24 -1.83 -18.05
N ALA A 127 -1.44 -1.62 -17.48
CA ALA A 127 -2.33 -0.56 -17.94
C ALA A 127 -1.72 0.83 -17.75
N PHE A 128 -1.10 1.10 -16.59
CA PHE A 128 -0.47 2.38 -16.26
C PHE A 128 0.75 2.66 -17.14
N SER A 129 1.59 1.65 -17.37
CA SER A 129 2.79 1.78 -18.22
C SER A 129 2.46 1.99 -19.70
N SER A 130 1.25 1.65 -20.14
CA SER A 130 0.77 1.89 -21.52
C SER A 130 0.23 3.29 -21.74
N LEU A 131 0.06 4.09 -20.68
CA LEU A 131 -0.41 5.48 -20.78
C LEU A 131 0.70 6.42 -21.22
N GLU A 132 0.29 7.53 -21.83
CA GLU A 132 1.20 8.64 -22.11
C GLU A 132 1.69 9.28 -20.81
N GLU A 133 2.91 9.86 -20.83
CA GLU A 133 3.55 10.44 -19.64
C GLU A 133 2.66 11.48 -18.92
N TRP A 134 1.97 12.33 -19.67
CA TRP A 134 1.07 13.32 -19.07
C TRP A 134 -0.15 12.69 -18.37
N GLU A 135 -0.67 11.56 -18.89
CA GLU A 135 -1.76 10.81 -18.24
C GLU A 135 -1.29 10.16 -16.94
N GLN A 136 -0.09 9.59 -16.94
CA GLN A 136 0.55 9.03 -15.75
C GLN A 136 0.72 10.09 -14.67
N LEU A 137 1.28 11.26 -15.01
CA LEU A 137 1.48 12.37 -14.08
C LEU A 137 0.15 12.91 -13.53
N MET A 138 -0.87 13.03 -14.36
CA MET A 138 -2.21 13.45 -13.95
C MET A 138 -2.82 12.45 -12.94
N LEU A 139 -2.71 11.16 -13.21
CA LEU A 139 -3.23 10.11 -12.30
C LEU A 139 -2.47 10.06 -10.98
N ILE A 140 -1.15 10.20 -11.00
CA ILE A 140 -0.32 10.29 -9.79
C ILE A 140 -0.80 11.45 -8.93
N ALA A 141 -0.87 12.66 -9.49
CA ALA A 141 -1.29 13.86 -8.76
C ALA A 141 -2.71 13.73 -8.19
N ALA A 142 -3.64 13.10 -8.94
CA ALA A 142 -5.00 12.86 -8.48
C ALA A 142 -5.05 11.87 -7.32
N LEU A 143 -4.30 10.77 -7.41
CA LEU A 143 -4.25 9.74 -6.36
C LEU A 143 -3.58 10.28 -5.08
N GLU A 144 -2.48 11.02 -5.20
CA GLU A 144 -1.81 11.67 -4.06
C GLU A 144 -2.74 12.67 -3.37
N ARG A 145 -3.50 13.45 -4.17
CA ARG A 145 -4.48 14.38 -3.61
C ARG A 145 -5.60 13.66 -2.86
N VAL A 146 -6.12 12.55 -3.40
CA VAL A 146 -7.14 11.74 -2.73
C VAL A 146 -6.58 11.14 -1.43
N ALA A 147 -5.37 10.59 -1.44
CA ALA A 147 -4.71 10.06 -0.26
C ALA A 147 -4.58 11.15 0.82
N SER A 148 -4.06 12.33 0.49
CA SER A 148 -3.90 13.43 1.46
C SER A 148 -5.24 13.95 2.03
N MET A 149 -6.35 13.80 1.30
CA MET A 149 -7.68 14.17 1.82
C MET A 149 -8.19 13.17 2.85
N LEU A 150 -7.75 11.91 2.77
CA LEU A 150 -8.12 10.86 3.73
C LEU A 150 -7.23 10.90 4.99
N ASP A 151 -5.94 11.20 4.84
CA ASP A 151 -4.99 11.31 5.96
C ASP A 151 -5.31 12.49 6.89
N ALA A 152 -5.85 13.59 6.37
CA ALA A 152 -6.16 14.78 7.14
C ALA A 152 -7.22 14.55 8.25
N GLU A 153 -8.05 13.52 8.14
CA GLU A 153 -9.03 13.14 9.17
C GLU A 153 -8.38 12.36 10.31
N ASP A 154 -7.39 11.53 10.02
CA ASP A 154 -6.65 10.75 11.02
C ASP A 154 -5.78 11.65 11.90
N ASP A 155 -5.13 12.67 11.34
CA ASP A 155 -4.34 13.66 12.08
C ASP A 155 -5.22 14.51 13.01
N ALA A 156 -6.41 14.91 12.56
CA ALA A 156 -7.36 15.67 13.38
C ALA A 156 -7.89 14.83 14.56
N ALA A 157 -8.14 13.54 14.34
CA ALA A 157 -8.56 12.62 15.40
C ALA A 157 -7.45 12.34 16.41
N ALA A 158 -6.20 12.24 15.96
CA ALA A 158 -5.02 12.05 16.80
C ALA A 158 -4.75 13.27 17.70
N VAL A 159 -4.91 14.50 17.19
CA VAL A 159 -4.77 15.74 17.96
C VAL A 159 -5.84 15.85 19.04
N LEU A 160 -7.11 15.52 18.73
CA LEU A 160 -8.20 15.55 19.71
C LEU A 160 -8.06 14.46 20.80
N ALA A 161 -7.43 13.34 20.49
CA ALA A 161 -7.16 12.27 21.45
C ALA A 161 -5.95 12.56 22.37
N SER A 162 -5.11 13.56 22.04
CA SER A 162 -3.87 13.88 22.72
C SER A 162 -3.99 15.07 23.68
N ASP A 163 -5.18 15.66 23.84
CA ASP A 163 -5.43 16.76 24.78
C ASP A 163 -5.89 16.19 26.14
N PRO A 164 -4.99 16.07 27.14
CA PRO A 164 -5.35 15.70 28.50
C PRO A 164 -5.89 16.96 29.19
N GLY A 165 -7.23 17.10 29.30
CA GLY A 165 -7.87 18.11 30.10
C GLY A 165 -7.47 18.12 31.58
#